data_e762586ab21cc3bda2b8dbb87692913a
#
_entry.id   e762586ab21cc3bda2b8dbb87692913a
#
_cell.length_a   1.000
_cell.length_b   1.000
_cell.length_c   1.000
_cell.angle_alpha   90.00
_cell.angle_beta   90.00
_cell.angle_gamma   90.00
#
_symmetry.space_group_name_H-M   'P 1'
#
loop_
_entity.id
_entity.type
_entity.pdbx_description
1 polymer ?
#
loop_
_entity_poly.entity_id
_entity_poly.type
_entity_poly.pdbx_seq_one_letter_code
_entity_poly.pdbx_strand_id
1 'polypeptide(L)'
;MRVIIVGAGPAGLYAAILLKRSRPDLNIRIVEQNPTGVTFGFGVVFSDQALAFLRSDDPETADLIEPHMKHWNDITLVHAGQRITIDGIGFSGIGRLGLLDRLQARAQALQISPEYETPIKNVTELSDFDLVIGADGFHSTVRGAAAQVFGEEISVSKNHFAWFGTNREFDTLTQTFIDTPYGPMNSHHYSYAPGRATFIIEMSSTTFQATGFGQMAQTDYRDECERLFASALGGARLVTNNSVWRQFPTLNC
;
A
#
# COMPACT_ATOMS: atom_id res chain seq x y z
N MET A 1 -29.01 10.12 10.09
CA MET A 1 -28.46 8.81 9.70
C MET A 1 -27.11 8.62 10.40
N ARG A 2 -26.94 7.51 11.10
CA ARG A 2 -25.71 7.15 11.80
C ARG A 2 -24.90 6.20 10.90
N VAL A 3 -23.68 6.58 10.56
CA VAL A 3 -22.77 5.81 9.72
C VAL A 3 -21.59 5.35 10.55
N ILE A 4 -21.20 4.10 10.42
CA ILE A 4 -19.93 3.60 10.95
C ILE A 4 -19.03 3.10 9.82
N ILE A 5 -17.77 3.46 9.89
CA ILE A 5 -16.72 2.98 8.99
C ILE A 5 -15.75 2.16 9.82
N VAL A 6 -15.57 0.91 9.45
CA VAL A 6 -14.64 -0.01 10.12
C VAL A 6 -13.33 0.00 9.35
N GLY A 7 -12.27 0.52 9.97
CA GLY A 7 -10.94 0.74 9.40
C GLY A 7 -10.65 2.21 9.10
N ALA A 8 -9.58 2.75 9.71
CA ALA A 8 -9.06 4.11 9.46
C ALA A 8 -7.83 4.11 8.52
N GLY A 9 -7.75 3.15 7.62
CA GLY A 9 -6.84 3.17 6.48
C GLY A 9 -7.24 4.23 5.45
N PRO A 10 -6.46 4.40 4.36
CA PRO A 10 -6.74 5.41 3.33
C PRO A 10 -8.16 5.33 2.78
N ALA A 11 -8.68 4.11 2.55
CA ALA A 11 -10.04 3.92 2.03
C ALA A 11 -11.12 4.40 3.00
N GLY A 12 -11.00 4.05 4.29
CA GLY A 12 -12.00 4.44 5.31
C GLY A 12 -11.98 5.94 5.60
N LEU A 13 -10.79 6.53 5.73
CA LEU A 13 -10.64 7.98 5.91
C LEU A 13 -11.20 8.75 4.72
N TYR A 14 -10.85 8.33 3.50
CA TYR A 14 -11.31 9.03 2.29
C TYR A 14 -12.82 8.88 2.08
N ALA A 15 -13.39 7.69 2.33
CA ALA A 15 -14.83 7.49 2.31
C ALA A 15 -15.56 8.42 3.30
N ALA A 16 -15.03 8.57 4.51
CA ALA A 16 -15.59 9.47 5.51
C ALA A 16 -15.54 10.94 5.06
N ILE A 17 -14.42 11.37 4.49
CA ILE A 17 -14.23 12.73 3.94
C ILE A 17 -15.28 13.01 2.86
N LEU A 18 -15.42 12.14 1.88
CA LEU A 18 -16.37 12.31 0.78
C LEU A 18 -17.82 12.31 1.25
N LEU A 19 -18.18 11.41 2.16
CA LEU A 19 -19.52 11.37 2.76
C LEU A 19 -19.83 12.65 3.52
N LYS A 20 -18.91 13.13 4.36
CA LYS A 20 -19.14 14.33 5.16
C LYS A 20 -19.22 15.60 4.32
N ARG A 21 -18.46 15.68 3.23
CA ARG A 21 -18.55 16.77 2.26
C ARG A 21 -19.90 16.77 1.52
N SER A 22 -20.36 15.59 1.08
CA SER A 22 -21.64 15.46 0.38
C SER A 22 -22.84 15.67 1.30
N ARG A 23 -22.74 15.23 2.54
CA ARG A 23 -23.81 15.23 3.54
C ARG A 23 -23.27 15.66 4.91
N PRO A 24 -23.15 16.96 5.16
CA PRO A 24 -22.62 17.48 6.43
C PRO A 24 -23.43 17.09 7.66
N ASP A 25 -24.70 16.73 7.48
CA ASP A 25 -25.62 16.27 8.52
C ASP A 25 -25.36 14.84 9.03
N LEU A 26 -24.54 14.06 8.33
CA LEU A 26 -24.25 12.70 8.73
C LEU A 26 -23.45 12.65 10.04
N ASN A 27 -23.87 11.77 10.92
CA ASN A 27 -23.10 11.36 12.09
C ASN A 27 -22.21 10.17 11.68
N ILE A 28 -20.93 10.44 11.45
CA ILE A 28 -19.95 9.44 10.99
C ILE A 28 -19.00 9.09 12.14
N ARG A 29 -18.93 7.82 12.45
CA ARG A 29 -17.98 7.22 13.37
C ARG A 29 -16.98 6.38 12.58
N ILE A 30 -15.68 6.48 12.87
CA ILE A 30 -14.63 5.60 12.31
C ILE A 30 -13.96 4.86 13.45
N VAL A 31 -13.78 3.56 13.32
CA VAL A 31 -13.07 2.73 14.28
C VAL A 31 -11.89 2.03 13.62
N GLU A 32 -10.76 1.91 14.34
CA GLU A 32 -9.52 1.29 13.87
C GLU A 32 -8.97 0.37 14.96
N GLN A 33 -8.60 -0.85 14.58
CA GLN A 33 -8.07 -1.85 15.53
C GLN A 33 -6.64 -1.56 15.99
N ASN A 34 -5.84 -0.90 15.16
CA ASN A 34 -4.45 -0.59 15.46
C ASN A 34 -4.33 0.74 16.21
N PRO A 35 -3.21 0.97 16.94
CA PRO A 35 -2.92 2.30 17.49
C PRO A 35 -2.63 3.32 16.39
N THR A 36 -2.71 4.60 16.73
CA THR A 36 -2.36 5.69 15.82
C THR A 36 -0.90 5.61 15.38
N GLY A 37 -0.60 6.05 14.15
CA GLY A 37 0.76 6.12 13.62
C GLY A 37 1.35 4.77 13.20
N VAL A 38 0.61 3.69 13.23
CA VAL A 38 1.06 2.37 12.77
C VAL A 38 0.66 2.16 11.32
N THR A 39 1.63 1.72 10.49
CA THR A 39 1.39 1.27 9.12
C THR A 39 2.38 0.18 8.72
N PHE A 40 2.01 -0.61 7.70
CA PHE A 40 2.86 -1.63 7.11
C PHE A 40 3.40 -1.13 5.77
N GLY A 41 4.65 -1.54 5.41
CA GLY A 41 5.30 -1.13 4.17
C GLY A 41 5.93 0.26 4.26
N PHE A 42 6.18 0.88 3.12
CA PHE A 42 6.99 2.10 3.01
C PHE A 42 6.28 3.21 2.26
N GLY A 43 6.41 3.26 0.93
CA GLY A 43 5.72 4.20 0.07
C GLY A 43 4.56 3.56 -0.67
N VAL A 44 3.68 4.40 -1.19
CA VAL A 44 2.63 4.04 -2.14
C VAL A 44 2.73 4.92 -3.37
N VAL A 45 2.25 4.43 -4.49
CA VAL A 45 2.26 5.15 -5.77
C VAL A 45 0.86 5.36 -6.29
N PHE A 46 0.68 6.49 -6.95
CA PHE A 46 -0.54 6.86 -7.67
C PHE A 46 -0.17 7.10 -9.13
N SER A 47 -0.97 6.61 -10.05
CA SER A 47 -0.90 7.02 -11.45
C SER A 47 -1.42 8.44 -11.61
N ASP A 48 -0.99 9.14 -12.67
CA ASP A 48 -1.50 10.48 -12.99
C ASP A 48 -3.02 10.48 -13.14
N GLN A 49 -3.60 9.40 -13.66
CA GLN A 49 -5.05 9.24 -13.79
C GLN A 49 -5.74 9.19 -12.41
N ALA A 50 -5.16 8.46 -11.44
CA ALA A 50 -5.70 8.40 -10.09
C ALA A 50 -5.67 9.77 -9.39
N LEU A 51 -4.59 10.54 -9.60
CA LEU A 51 -4.50 11.91 -9.09
C LEU A 51 -5.46 12.86 -9.82
N ALA A 52 -5.70 12.68 -11.12
CA ALA A 52 -6.68 13.46 -11.86
C ALA A 52 -8.10 13.26 -11.30
N PHE A 53 -8.48 12.03 -10.94
CA PHE A 53 -9.74 11.77 -10.24
C PHE A 53 -9.78 12.46 -8.87
N LEU A 54 -8.71 12.36 -8.09
CA LEU A 54 -8.64 13.03 -6.79
C LEU A 54 -8.82 14.56 -6.92
N ARG A 55 -8.13 15.19 -7.88
CA ARG A 55 -8.26 16.64 -8.15
C ARG A 55 -9.67 17.04 -8.57
N SER A 56 -10.32 16.19 -9.38
CA SER A 56 -11.69 16.46 -9.84
C SER A 56 -12.70 16.34 -8.71
N ASP A 57 -12.59 15.31 -7.89
CA ASP A 57 -13.61 14.97 -6.90
C ASP A 57 -13.36 15.67 -5.56
N ASP A 58 -12.11 15.88 -5.18
CA ASP A 58 -11.70 16.47 -3.92
C ASP A 58 -10.41 17.29 -4.05
N PRO A 59 -10.47 18.49 -4.68
CA PRO A 59 -9.29 19.33 -4.87
C PRO A 59 -8.62 19.72 -3.55
N GLU A 60 -9.37 19.91 -2.47
CA GLU A 60 -8.80 20.25 -1.16
C GLU A 60 -7.94 19.13 -0.59
N THR A 61 -8.35 17.86 -0.77
CA THR A 61 -7.51 16.71 -0.36
C THR A 61 -6.33 16.55 -1.31
N ALA A 62 -6.49 16.79 -2.62
CA ALA A 62 -5.38 16.80 -3.57
C ALA A 62 -4.31 17.83 -3.18
N ASP A 63 -4.71 19.06 -2.88
CA ASP A 63 -3.81 20.15 -2.46
C ASP A 63 -3.04 19.84 -1.16
N LEU A 64 -3.61 19.01 -0.28
CA LEU A 64 -2.93 18.55 0.93
C LEU A 64 -1.92 17.42 0.67
N ILE A 65 -2.15 16.58 -0.33
CA ILE A 65 -1.36 15.36 -0.57
C ILE A 65 -0.25 15.61 -1.59
N GLU A 66 -0.57 16.21 -2.74
CA GLU A 66 0.33 16.31 -3.89
C GLU A 66 1.65 17.07 -3.63
N PRO A 67 1.70 18.16 -2.84
CA PRO A 67 2.95 18.85 -2.53
C PRO A 67 3.98 17.98 -1.79
N HIS A 68 3.55 16.83 -1.27
CA HIS A 68 4.39 15.89 -0.52
C HIS A 68 4.73 14.62 -1.30
N MET A 69 4.34 14.58 -2.57
CA MET A 69 4.66 13.48 -3.46
C MET A 69 5.95 13.74 -4.22
N LYS A 70 6.69 12.67 -4.50
CA LYS A 70 7.75 12.67 -5.51
C LYS A 70 7.13 12.23 -6.82
N HIS A 71 7.22 13.07 -7.84
CA HIS A 71 6.63 12.84 -9.17
C HIS A 71 7.69 12.45 -10.20
N TRP A 72 7.33 11.60 -11.15
CA TRP A 72 8.11 11.24 -12.34
C TRP A 72 7.19 10.94 -13.52
N ASN A 73 7.65 11.24 -14.74
CA ASN A 73 6.84 11.13 -15.97
C ASN A 73 7.00 9.80 -16.69
N ASP A 74 8.02 9.03 -16.32
CA ASP A 74 8.43 7.84 -17.05
C ASP A 74 8.56 6.65 -16.10
N ILE A 75 8.47 5.45 -16.65
CA ILE A 75 8.89 4.22 -16.00
C ILE A 75 10.16 3.66 -16.67
N THR A 76 10.95 2.93 -15.91
CA THR A 76 12.17 2.32 -16.42
C THR A 76 12.13 0.81 -16.22
N LEU A 77 12.47 0.07 -17.28
CA LEU A 77 12.74 -1.35 -17.22
C LEU A 77 14.25 -1.58 -17.31
N VAL A 78 14.78 -2.44 -16.45
CA VAL A 78 16.19 -2.86 -16.49
C VAL A 78 16.22 -4.38 -16.64
N HIS A 79 16.84 -4.85 -17.73
CA HIS A 79 16.99 -6.28 -18.00
C HIS A 79 18.32 -6.55 -18.71
N ALA A 80 19.07 -7.55 -18.26
CA ALA A 80 20.36 -7.95 -18.84
C ALA A 80 21.33 -6.77 -19.07
N GLY A 81 21.37 -5.82 -18.13
CA GLY A 81 22.21 -4.62 -18.21
C GLY A 81 21.69 -3.52 -19.16
N GLN A 82 20.62 -3.77 -19.87
CA GLN A 82 19.95 -2.78 -20.70
C GLN A 82 18.92 -1.99 -19.88
N ARG A 83 18.83 -0.69 -20.17
CA ARG A 83 17.86 0.22 -19.57
C ARG A 83 16.92 0.75 -20.63
N ILE A 84 15.64 0.50 -20.49
CA ILE A 84 14.59 0.94 -21.39
C ILE A 84 13.68 1.89 -20.63
N THR A 85 13.52 3.10 -21.13
CA THR A 85 12.59 4.09 -20.58
C THR A 85 11.30 4.07 -21.40
N ILE A 86 10.18 4.00 -20.73
CA ILE A 86 8.84 4.14 -21.32
C ILE A 86 8.32 5.49 -20.85
N ASP A 87 8.21 6.41 -21.81
CA ASP A 87 7.80 7.79 -21.58
C ASP A 87 6.27 7.96 -21.50
N GLY A 88 5.85 9.04 -20.91
CA GLY A 88 4.43 9.42 -20.85
C GLY A 88 3.56 8.58 -19.94
N ILE A 89 4.15 7.81 -19.04
CA ILE A 89 3.43 7.07 -17.99
C ILE A 89 3.84 7.65 -16.64
N GLY A 90 3.11 8.68 -16.21
CA GLY A 90 3.39 9.40 -14.98
C GLY A 90 2.89 8.67 -13.73
N PHE A 91 3.71 8.75 -12.69
CA PHE A 91 3.38 8.29 -11.35
C PHE A 91 3.89 9.27 -10.30
N SER A 92 3.26 9.23 -9.13
CA SER A 92 3.69 9.98 -7.95
C SER A 92 3.76 9.06 -6.74
N GLY A 93 4.83 9.15 -5.98
CA GLY A 93 5.03 8.38 -4.76
C GLY A 93 4.92 9.23 -3.51
N ILE A 94 4.34 8.69 -2.46
CA ILE A 94 4.26 9.30 -1.13
C ILE A 94 4.54 8.25 -0.05
N GLY A 95 5.17 8.65 1.06
CA GLY A 95 5.28 7.78 2.24
C GLY A 95 3.91 7.43 2.80
N ARG A 96 3.69 6.15 3.11
CA ARG A 96 2.38 5.67 3.55
C ARG A 96 1.87 6.35 4.82
N LEU A 97 2.74 6.58 5.81
CA LEU A 97 2.39 7.39 6.99
C LEU A 97 2.03 8.82 6.61
N GLY A 98 2.83 9.45 5.75
CA GLY A 98 2.56 10.81 5.29
C GLY A 98 1.21 10.96 4.58
N LEU A 99 0.77 9.95 3.83
CA LEU A 99 -0.58 9.92 3.25
C LEU A 99 -1.65 9.84 4.35
N LEU A 100 -1.48 8.93 5.31
CA LEU A 100 -2.43 8.77 6.42
C LEU A 100 -2.55 10.04 7.26
N ASP A 101 -1.44 10.66 7.62
CA ASP A 101 -1.41 11.90 8.42
C ASP A 101 -2.24 13.02 7.74
N ARG A 102 -2.15 13.14 6.41
CA ARG A 102 -2.89 14.15 5.66
C ARG A 102 -4.37 13.84 5.55
N LEU A 103 -4.72 12.59 5.32
CA LEU A 103 -6.11 12.16 5.33
C LEU A 103 -6.74 12.33 6.72
N GLN A 104 -6.00 12.04 7.79
CA GLN A 104 -6.44 12.27 9.17
C GLN A 104 -6.64 13.77 9.46
N ALA A 105 -5.69 14.61 9.05
CA ALA A 105 -5.81 16.06 9.20
C ALA A 105 -7.04 16.60 8.44
N ARG A 106 -7.29 16.11 7.23
CA ARG A 106 -8.47 16.46 6.45
C ARG A 106 -9.77 16.01 7.11
N ALA A 107 -9.83 14.77 7.60
CA ALA A 107 -10.97 14.24 8.34
C ALA A 107 -11.25 15.07 9.61
N GLN A 108 -10.20 15.43 10.34
CA GLN A 108 -10.30 16.25 11.55
C GLN A 108 -10.85 17.66 11.24
N ALA A 109 -10.44 18.28 10.13
CA ALA A 109 -11.00 19.55 9.68
C ALA A 109 -12.50 19.47 9.38
N LEU A 110 -13.00 18.28 9.03
CA LEU A 110 -14.42 17.97 8.86
C LEU A 110 -15.09 17.44 10.14
N GLN A 111 -14.43 17.60 11.29
CA GLN A 111 -14.91 17.14 12.60
C GLN A 111 -15.11 15.62 12.70
N ILE A 112 -14.29 14.85 11.99
CA ILE A 112 -14.25 13.39 12.05
C ILE A 112 -12.91 12.99 12.69
N SER A 113 -12.98 12.25 13.80
CA SER A 113 -11.81 11.72 14.50
C SER A 113 -11.94 10.20 14.62
N PRO A 114 -11.00 9.42 14.06
CA PRO A 114 -11.00 7.97 14.22
C PRO A 114 -10.79 7.56 15.68
N GLU A 115 -11.48 6.52 16.11
CA GLU A 115 -11.28 5.85 17.39
C GLU A 115 -10.32 4.67 17.18
N TYR A 116 -9.09 4.83 17.65
CA TYR A 116 -8.04 3.81 17.54
C TYR A 116 -8.17 2.76 18.63
N GLU A 117 -7.46 1.63 18.49
CA GLU A 117 -7.46 0.50 19.42
C GLU A 117 -8.88 -0.03 19.72
N THR A 118 -9.76 0.10 18.71
CA THR A 118 -11.17 -0.26 18.79
C THR A 118 -11.49 -1.36 17.76
N PRO A 119 -11.08 -2.61 18.01
CA PRO A 119 -11.33 -3.71 17.09
C PRO A 119 -12.80 -4.11 17.09
N ILE A 120 -13.39 -4.28 15.91
CA ILE A 120 -14.71 -4.90 15.74
C ILE A 120 -14.53 -6.40 15.56
N LYS A 121 -15.03 -7.18 16.50
CA LYS A 121 -14.92 -8.65 16.47
C LYS A 121 -16.12 -9.29 15.79
N ASN A 122 -17.29 -8.64 15.87
CA ASN A 122 -18.52 -9.15 15.30
C ASN A 122 -19.36 -7.99 14.75
N VAL A 123 -19.94 -8.16 13.57
CA VAL A 123 -20.83 -7.14 12.96
C VAL A 123 -22.11 -6.88 13.74
N THR A 124 -22.51 -7.78 14.64
CA THR A 124 -23.66 -7.54 15.54
C THR A 124 -23.44 -6.36 16.47
N GLU A 125 -22.18 -5.99 16.77
CA GLU A 125 -21.81 -4.79 17.53
C GLU A 125 -22.20 -3.50 16.81
N LEU A 126 -22.49 -3.59 15.50
CA LEU A 126 -22.78 -2.47 14.61
C LEU A 126 -24.28 -2.30 14.32
N SER A 127 -25.15 -3.06 14.97
CA SER A 127 -26.61 -3.08 14.73
C SER A 127 -27.30 -1.74 14.95
N ASP A 128 -26.69 -0.85 15.72
CA ASP A 128 -27.23 0.48 16.01
C ASP A 128 -26.98 1.51 14.89
N PHE A 129 -26.22 1.17 13.86
CA PHE A 129 -25.91 2.07 12.75
C PHE A 129 -26.84 1.81 11.56
N ASP A 130 -27.21 2.90 10.89
CA ASP A 130 -28.07 2.84 9.71
C ASP A 130 -27.29 2.38 8.47
N LEU A 131 -25.96 2.63 8.44
CA LEU A 131 -25.03 2.22 7.38
C LEU A 131 -23.70 1.79 7.97
N VAL A 132 -23.22 0.61 7.56
CA VAL A 132 -21.91 0.07 7.91
C VAL A 132 -21.04 0.01 6.65
N ILE A 133 -19.86 0.63 6.69
CA ILE A 133 -18.88 0.59 5.61
C ILE A 133 -17.66 -0.20 6.09
N GLY A 134 -17.38 -1.35 5.45
CA GLY A 134 -16.18 -2.13 5.70
C GLY A 134 -14.99 -1.55 4.91
N ALA A 135 -14.02 -0.99 5.61
CA ALA A 135 -12.73 -0.51 5.09
C ALA A 135 -11.56 -1.14 5.87
N ASP A 136 -11.80 -2.29 6.48
CA ASP A 136 -10.93 -3.03 7.41
C ASP A 136 -9.96 -3.98 6.68
N GLY A 137 -9.77 -3.77 5.39
CA GLY A 137 -8.73 -4.38 4.58
C GLY A 137 -9.04 -5.79 4.10
N PHE A 138 -7.99 -6.52 3.71
CA PHE A 138 -8.15 -7.83 3.08
C PHE A 138 -8.83 -8.86 4.00
N HIS A 139 -8.52 -8.86 5.28
CA HIS A 139 -9.12 -9.76 6.29
C HIS A 139 -10.37 -9.16 6.93
N SER A 140 -11.19 -8.51 6.14
CA SER A 140 -12.36 -7.77 6.59
C SER A 140 -13.35 -8.61 7.40
N THR A 141 -13.65 -8.18 8.62
CA THR A 141 -14.71 -8.72 9.47
C THR A 141 -16.09 -8.39 8.89
N VAL A 142 -16.24 -7.17 8.34
CA VAL A 142 -17.50 -6.71 7.75
C VAL A 142 -17.86 -7.53 6.51
N ARG A 143 -16.91 -7.72 5.59
CA ARG A 143 -17.14 -8.53 4.38
C ARG A 143 -17.39 -10.00 4.75
N GLY A 144 -16.57 -10.57 5.65
CA GLY A 144 -16.68 -11.97 6.06
C GLY A 144 -18.02 -12.32 6.68
N ALA A 145 -18.69 -11.38 7.36
CA ALA A 145 -20.01 -11.60 7.94
C ALA A 145 -21.13 -11.77 6.87
N ALA A 146 -20.91 -11.32 5.65
CA ALA A 146 -21.85 -11.40 4.55
C ALA A 146 -21.20 -11.94 3.26
N ALA A 147 -20.18 -12.79 3.39
CA ALA A 147 -19.36 -13.30 2.29
C ALA A 147 -20.19 -13.90 1.14
N GLN A 148 -21.24 -14.66 1.48
CA GLN A 148 -22.15 -15.24 0.47
C GLN A 148 -22.96 -14.17 -0.27
N VAL A 149 -23.36 -13.10 0.42
CA VAL A 149 -24.14 -12.00 -0.19
C VAL A 149 -23.25 -11.19 -1.12
N PHE A 150 -21.99 -10.99 -0.74
CA PHE A 150 -21.01 -10.28 -1.58
C PHE A 150 -20.43 -11.15 -2.71
N GLY A 151 -20.69 -12.46 -2.72
CA GLY A 151 -20.12 -13.37 -3.71
C GLY A 151 -18.59 -13.46 -3.59
N GLU A 152 -18.08 -13.44 -2.34
CA GLU A 152 -16.64 -13.41 -2.08
C GLU A 152 -15.92 -14.62 -2.69
N GLU A 153 -14.95 -14.34 -3.56
CA GLU A 153 -14.02 -15.31 -4.10
C GLU A 153 -12.58 -14.87 -3.83
N ILE A 154 -11.83 -15.69 -3.10
CA ILE A 154 -10.42 -15.43 -2.80
C ILE A 154 -9.55 -16.39 -3.59
N SER A 155 -8.62 -15.83 -4.35
CA SER A 155 -7.54 -16.58 -4.98
C SER A 155 -6.19 -16.02 -4.51
N VAL A 156 -5.14 -16.84 -4.60
CA VAL A 156 -3.79 -16.44 -4.18
C VAL A 156 -2.85 -16.56 -5.37
N SER A 157 -2.13 -15.49 -5.68
CA SER A 157 -1.10 -15.49 -6.72
C SER A 157 -0.04 -16.53 -6.40
N LYS A 158 0.52 -17.14 -7.46
CA LYS A 158 1.63 -18.10 -7.29
C LYS A 158 2.95 -17.41 -6.97
N ASN A 159 3.09 -16.14 -7.24
CA ASN A 159 4.32 -15.40 -6.97
C ASN A 159 4.44 -15.05 -5.49
N HIS A 160 5.68 -15.02 -5.03
CA HIS A 160 6.04 -14.55 -3.69
C HIS A 160 6.70 -13.18 -3.80
N PHE A 161 6.39 -12.29 -2.87
CA PHE A 161 7.02 -10.98 -2.79
C PHE A 161 7.39 -10.64 -1.35
N ALA A 162 8.42 -9.80 -1.21
CA ALA A 162 8.76 -9.15 0.05
C ALA A 162 8.93 -7.64 -0.19
N TRP A 163 8.44 -6.85 0.76
CA TRP A 163 8.41 -5.40 0.66
C TRP A 163 9.47 -4.78 1.57
N PHE A 164 10.56 -4.32 0.97
CA PHE A 164 11.64 -3.62 1.64
C PHE A 164 11.59 -2.11 1.39
N GLY A 165 12.32 -1.37 2.23
CA GLY A 165 12.74 0.00 1.96
C GLY A 165 14.22 0.06 1.63
N THR A 166 14.67 1.21 1.12
CA THR A 166 16.09 1.53 0.95
C THR A 166 16.28 3.05 1.00
N ASN A 167 17.51 3.50 1.29
CA ASN A 167 17.89 4.91 1.21
C ASN A 167 18.44 5.30 -0.17
N ARG A 168 18.50 4.36 -1.14
CA ARG A 168 18.83 4.68 -2.52
C ARG A 168 17.74 5.52 -3.15
N GLU A 169 18.12 6.57 -3.87
CA GLU A 169 17.19 7.34 -4.68
C GLU A 169 17.09 6.79 -6.09
N PHE A 170 15.87 6.83 -6.63
CA PHE A 170 15.53 6.41 -7.99
C PHE A 170 14.83 7.58 -8.69
N ASP A 171 15.17 7.81 -9.95
CA ASP A 171 14.65 8.92 -10.74
C ASP A 171 13.25 8.63 -11.31
N THR A 172 12.92 7.34 -11.47
CA THR A 172 11.64 6.85 -12.01
C THR A 172 11.15 5.67 -11.18
N LEU A 173 9.89 5.29 -11.36
CA LEU A 173 9.46 3.94 -11.00
C LEU A 173 10.23 2.97 -11.92
N THR A 174 11.07 2.15 -11.31
CA THR A 174 11.94 1.23 -12.06
C THR A 174 11.58 -0.21 -11.72
N GLN A 175 11.56 -1.05 -12.75
CA GLN A 175 11.44 -2.49 -12.62
C GLN A 175 12.71 -3.15 -13.12
N THR A 176 13.41 -3.87 -12.25
CA THR A 176 14.67 -4.54 -12.56
C THR A 176 14.49 -6.04 -12.56
N PHE A 177 14.78 -6.67 -13.68
CA PHE A 177 14.76 -8.13 -13.85
C PHE A 177 16.18 -8.67 -13.80
N ILE A 178 16.37 -9.73 -13.03
CA ILE A 178 17.66 -10.42 -12.89
C ILE A 178 17.49 -11.93 -13.04
N ASP A 179 18.48 -12.56 -13.66
CA ASP A 179 18.66 -14.01 -13.60
C ASP A 179 19.56 -14.36 -12.42
N THR A 180 19.14 -15.31 -11.61
CA THR A 180 19.88 -15.76 -10.44
C THR A 180 20.15 -17.28 -10.52
N PRO A 181 21.06 -17.83 -9.71
CA PRO A 181 21.24 -19.27 -9.64
C PRO A 181 19.98 -20.03 -9.20
N TYR A 182 19.01 -19.35 -8.60
CA TYR A 182 17.74 -19.90 -8.12
C TYR A 182 16.62 -19.81 -9.16
N GLY A 183 16.80 -18.99 -10.20
CA GLY A 183 15.81 -18.64 -11.22
C GLY A 183 15.61 -17.12 -11.35
N PRO A 184 14.72 -16.68 -12.24
CA PRO A 184 14.49 -15.26 -12.45
C PRO A 184 13.78 -14.61 -11.26
N MET A 185 14.18 -13.36 -10.99
CA MET A 185 13.56 -12.47 -10.01
C MET A 185 13.37 -11.08 -10.60
N ASN A 186 12.43 -10.32 -10.07
CA ASN A 186 12.33 -8.90 -10.37
C ASN A 186 12.21 -8.06 -9.10
N SER A 187 12.53 -6.78 -9.22
CA SER A 187 12.26 -5.79 -8.19
C SER A 187 11.53 -4.59 -8.77
N HIS A 188 10.53 -4.09 -8.04
CA HIS A 188 9.87 -2.82 -8.28
C HIS A 188 10.39 -1.81 -7.26
N HIS A 189 10.93 -0.70 -7.73
CA HIS A 189 11.49 0.27 -6.79
C HIS A 189 11.27 1.70 -7.26
N TYR A 190 11.04 2.57 -6.30
CA TYR A 190 10.78 3.99 -6.52
C TYR A 190 11.05 4.79 -5.25
N SER A 191 11.51 6.03 -5.40
CA SER A 191 11.64 6.97 -4.31
C SER A 191 10.30 7.63 -4.01
N TYR A 192 9.94 7.76 -2.73
CA TYR A 192 8.72 8.46 -2.31
C TYR A 192 9.02 9.69 -1.44
N ALA A 193 10.27 9.86 -1.02
CA ALA A 193 10.78 11.04 -0.33
C ALA A 193 12.32 11.08 -0.48
N PRO A 194 12.98 12.20 -0.20
CA PRO A 194 14.45 12.28 -0.19
C PRO A 194 15.06 11.21 0.71
N GLY A 195 16.00 10.40 0.18
CA GLY A 195 16.66 9.31 0.89
C GLY A 195 15.73 8.18 1.35
N ARG A 196 14.52 8.07 0.79
CA ARG A 196 13.55 7.01 1.13
C ARG A 196 12.91 6.44 -0.13
N ALA A 197 13.06 5.15 -0.31
CA ALA A 197 12.49 4.43 -1.43
C ALA A 197 11.87 3.11 -0.98
N THR A 198 10.91 2.67 -1.75
CA THR A 198 10.35 1.31 -1.71
C THR A 198 11.18 0.41 -2.62
N PHE A 199 11.41 -0.83 -2.20
CA PHE A 199 12.09 -1.86 -2.96
C PHE A 199 11.37 -3.19 -2.75
N ILE A 200 10.47 -3.56 -3.68
CA ILE A 200 9.72 -4.81 -3.63
C ILE A 200 10.44 -5.83 -4.48
N ILE A 201 10.70 -7.01 -3.92
CA ILE A 201 11.27 -8.14 -4.65
C ILE A 201 10.17 -9.17 -4.87
N GLU A 202 10.07 -9.66 -6.09
CA GLU A 202 9.08 -10.64 -6.49
C GLU A 202 9.72 -11.78 -7.30
N MET A 203 9.21 -13.00 -7.09
CA MET A 203 9.66 -14.20 -7.80
C MET A 203 8.56 -15.26 -7.86
N SER A 204 8.71 -16.21 -8.79
CA SER A 204 7.82 -17.36 -8.89
C SER A 204 7.93 -18.28 -7.66
N SER A 205 6.89 -19.09 -7.41
CA SER A 205 6.95 -20.11 -6.35
C SER A 205 8.13 -21.09 -6.53
N THR A 206 8.46 -21.44 -7.76
CA THR A 206 9.59 -22.33 -8.05
C THR A 206 10.92 -21.69 -7.64
N THR A 207 11.12 -20.42 -8.03
CA THR A 207 12.32 -19.65 -7.63
C THR A 207 12.37 -19.49 -6.10
N PHE A 208 11.23 -19.14 -5.47
CA PHE A 208 11.15 -18.99 -4.02
C PHE A 208 11.53 -20.28 -3.26
N GLN A 209 11.06 -21.43 -3.71
CA GLN A 209 11.43 -22.72 -3.13
C GLN A 209 12.93 -22.99 -3.30
N ALA A 210 13.51 -22.70 -4.47
CA ALA A 210 14.93 -22.89 -4.74
C ALA A 210 15.83 -22.00 -3.87
N THR A 211 15.39 -20.80 -3.48
CA THR A 211 16.15 -19.93 -2.56
C THR A 211 16.21 -20.42 -1.13
N GLY A 212 15.23 -21.20 -0.69
CA GLY A 212 15.06 -21.55 0.72
C GLY A 212 14.65 -20.38 1.63
N PHE A 213 14.27 -19.23 1.10
CA PHE A 213 13.93 -18.02 1.88
C PHE A 213 12.81 -18.23 2.91
N GLY A 214 11.90 -19.16 2.66
CA GLY A 214 10.84 -19.49 3.60
C GLY A 214 11.32 -20.12 4.92
N GLN A 215 12.57 -20.59 4.97
CA GLN A 215 13.18 -21.21 6.14
C GLN A 215 14.31 -20.37 6.73
N MET A 216 14.67 -19.25 6.11
CA MET A 216 15.75 -18.37 6.55
C MET A 216 15.25 -17.33 7.55
N ALA A 217 16.16 -16.90 8.45
CA ALA A 217 15.91 -15.73 9.27
C ALA A 217 15.80 -14.46 8.38
N GLN A 218 15.05 -13.45 8.84
CA GLN A 218 14.82 -12.22 8.07
C GLN A 218 16.14 -11.51 7.69
N THR A 219 17.11 -11.53 8.57
CA THR A 219 18.44 -10.95 8.32
C THR A 219 19.14 -11.64 7.16
N ASP A 220 19.07 -12.96 7.10
CA ASP A 220 19.81 -13.76 6.14
C ASP A 220 19.25 -13.65 4.74
N TYR A 221 17.91 -13.74 4.57
CA TYR A 221 17.32 -13.55 3.24
C TYR A 221 17.38 -12.08 2.79
N ARG A 222 17.36 -11.10 3.71
CA ARG A 222 17.60 -9.69 3.36
C ARG A 222 19.01 -9.51 2.79
N ASP A 223 20.04 -10.02 3.45
CA ASP A 223 21.44 -9.90 3.03
C ASP A 223 21.67 -10.61 1.68
N GLU A 224 21.03 -11.76 1.45
CA GLU A 224 21.06 -12.42 0.15
C GLU A 224 20.33 -11.61 -0.93
N CYS A 225 19.18 -11.02 -0.63
CA CYS A 225 18.50 -10.09 -1.55
C CYS A 225 19.37 -8.88 -1.91
N GLU A 226 20.08 -8.30 -0.94
CA GLU A 226 21.05 -7.22 -1.19
C GLU A 226 22.17 -7.68 -2.13
N ARG A 227 22.70 -8.87 -1.93
CA ARG A 227 23.75 -9.44 -2.80
C ARG A 227 23.24 -9.65 -4.23
N LEU A 228 22.05 -10.24 -4.38
CA LEU A 228 21.44 -10.50 -5.69
C LEU A 228 21.11 -9.22 -6.44
N PHE A 229 20.59 -8.21 -5.77
CA PHE A 229 20.21 -6.92 -6.34
C PHE A 229 21.27 -5.83 -6.14
N ALA A 230 22.54 -6.18 -5.90
CA ALA A 230 23.60 -5.21 -5.61
C ALA A 230 23.74 -4.12 -6.70
N SER A 231 23.60 -4.49 -7.97
CA SER A 231 23.61 -3.55 -9.09
C SER A 231 22.46 -2.54 -9.01
N ALA A 232 21.25 -3.01 -8.72
CA ALA A 232 20.07 -2.16 -8.56
C ALA A 232 20.13 -1.30 -7.29
N LEU A 233 20.77 -1.76 -6.24
CA LEU A 233 20.92 -1.05 -4.96
C LEU A 233 22.09 -0.06 -4.97
N GLY A 234 23.14 -0.28 -5.80
CA GLY A 234 24.28 0.61 -5.90
C GLY A 234 25.01 0.85 -4.58
N GLY A 235 25.10 -0.17 -3.72
CA GLY A 235 25.73 -0.12 -2.40
C GLY A 235 24.81 0.30 -1.25
N ALA A 236 23.57 0.65 -1.53
CA ALA A 236 22.59 0.93 -0.48
C ALA A 236 22.09 -0.38 0.16
N ARG A 237 21.63 -0.29 1.41
CA ARG A 237 21.09 -1.41 2.18
C ARG A 237 19.58 -1.50 2.05
N LEU A 238 19.03 -2.70 2.24
CA LEU A 238 17.60 -2.92 2.39
C LEU A 238 17.18 -2.69 3.85
N VAL A 239 16.10 -1.96 4.02
CA VAL A 239 15.46 -1.70 5.31
C VAL A 239 14.21 -2.56 5.42
N THR A 240 13.99 -3.17 6.59
CA THR A 240 12.82 -3.99 6.87
C THR A 240 11.78 -3.23 7.68
N ASN A 241 10.52 -3.45 7.36
CA ASN A 241 9.36 -3.04 8.18
C ASN A 241 8.34 -4.18 8.12
N ASN A 242 8.56 -5.23 8.92
CA ASN A 242 7.81 -6.48 8.84
C ASN A 242 7.80 -7.08 7.41
N SER A 243 8.99 -7.06 6.77
CA SER A 243 9.21 -7.43 5.37
C SER A 243 9.27 -8.96 5.20
N VAL A 244 8.18 -9.65 5.52
CA VAL A 244 8.07 -11.10 5.35
C VAL A 244 7.63 -11.45 3.93
N TRP A 245 8.04 -12.64 3.46
CA TRP A 245 7.61 -13.18 2.18
C TRP A 245 6.13 -13.54 2.21
N ARG A 246 5.40 -13.08 1.21
CA ARG A 246 3.95 -13.27 1.08
C ARG A 246 3.59 -13.59 -0.35
N GLN A 247 2.43 -14.23 -0.53
CA GLN A 247 1.76 -14.32 -1.82
C GLN A 247 0.67 -13.26 -1.87
N PHE A 248 0.42 -12.72 -3.06
CA PHE A 248 -0.58 -11.67 -3.22
C PHE A 248 -1.97 -12.30 -3.32
N PRO A 249 -2.86 -12.02 -2.37
CA PRO A 249 -4.23 -12.47 -2.48
C PRO A 249 -5.04 -11.56 -3.41
N THR A 250 -5.88 -12.14 -4.24
CA THR A 250 -6.85 -11.45 -5.08
C THR A 250 -8.24 -11.73 -4.54
N LEU A 251 -9.01 -10.68 -4.36
CA LEU A 251 -10.39 -10.73 -3.91
C LEU A 251 -11.30 -10.26 -5.03
N ASN A 252 -12.32 -11.05 -5.34
CA ASN A 252 -13.46 -10.68 -6.17
C ASN A 252 -14.72 -10.72 -5.32
N CYS A 253 -15.57 -9.73 -5.47
CA CYS A 253 -16.89 -9.64 -4.84
C CYS A 253 -17.80 -8.64 -5.57
#